data_eaddba31c00abda4763b38f34125799e
#
_entry.id   eaddba31c00abda4763b38f34125799e
#
_cell.length_a   1.000
_cell.length_b   1.000
_cell.length_c   1.000
_cell.angle_alpha   90.00
_cell.angle_beta   90.00
_cell.angle_gamma   90.00
#
_symmetry.space_group_name_H-M   'P 1'
#
loop_
_entity.id
_entity.type
_entity.pdbx_description
1 polymer ?
#
loop_
_entity_poly.entity_id
_entity_poly.type
_entity_poly.pdbx_seq_one_letter_code
_entity_poly.pdbx_strand_id
1 'polypeptide(L)'
;MITKTDIQQSNAINASAKQWAIDNLDYLNKPMRYLGSSLKVEKGADKFDTYIQYLQPADKVATATLCAAAESSGCKSPCLISSGQLGMSTGQRAATKRTILMLLRPDSYKAALLAEIDKAERKALKTGIPALFRLNGTSDIDYTAIITERPESLFYDYSKVLSNVRKNTLANYDLTYSASMYSKQSRAAFKKAVKAGHRIAVAFNTKGLASDELQISHSLASFDKTDLRHLDGAVIGSLTRK
;
A
#
# COMPACT_ATOMS: atom_id res chain seq x y z
N MET A 1 -2.30 20.41 17.12
CA MET A 1 -0.84 20.16 17.15
C MET A 1 -0.53 18.94 18.02
N ILE A 2 0.53 18.20 17.72
CA ILE A 2 1.07 17.13 18.57
C ILE A 2 2.03 17.73 19.59
N THR A 3 1.98 17.25 20.83
CA THR A 3 2.87 17.67 21.91
C THR A 3 3.83 16.55 22.33
N LYS A 4 4.87 16.87 23.10
CA LYS A 4 5.77 15.87 23.69
C LYS A 4 5.01 14.88 24.58
N THR A 5 4.03 15.37 25.32
CA THR A 5 3.18 14.54 26.19
C THR A 5 2.37 13.52 25.40
N ASP A 6 1.75 13.93 24.29
CA ASP A 6 1.03 13.01 23.39
C ASP A 6 1.92 11.85 22.91
N ILE A 7 3.18 12.18 22.54
CA ILE A 7 4.15 11.20 22.07
C ILE A 7 4.55 10.24 23.18
N GLN A 8 4.89 10.76 24.36
CA GLN A 8 5.37 9.96 25.50
C GLN A 8 4.29 8.99 26.01
N GLN A 9 3.06 9.46 26.11
CA GLN A 9 1.92 8.67 26.63
C GLN A 9 1.36 7.66 25.62
N SER A 10 1.67 7.80 24.34
CA SER A 10 1.15 6.90 23.32
C SER A 10 1.70 5.48 23.45
N ASN A 11 0.83 4.49 23.39
CA ASN A 11 1.17 3.07 23.23
C ASN A 11 1.12 2.60 21.77
N ALA A 12 0.76 3.47 20.83
CA ALA A 12 0.62 3.12 19.42
C ALA A 12 1.95 3.16 18.64
N ILE A 13 2.94 3.93 19.13
CA ILE A 13 4.26 4.05 18.50
C ILE A 13 5.36 3.47 19.38
N ASN A 14 6.35 2.84 18.78
CA ASN A 14 7.46 2.20 19.47
C ASN A 14 8.48 3.22 20.01
N ALA A 15 9.42 2.78 20.85
CA ALA A 15 10.37 3.65 21.54
C ALA A 15 11.24 4.48 20.58
N SER A 16 11.73 3.86 19.48
CA SER A 16 12.52 4.57 18.47
C SER A 16 11.72 5.66 17.76
N ALA A 17 10.44 5.39 17.46
CA ALA A 17 9.53 6.35 16.86
C ALA A 17 9.17 7.49 17.81
N LYS A 18 9.03 7.21 19.12
CA LYS A 18 8.86 8.26 20.15
C LYS A 18 10.04 9.22 20.17
N GLN A 19 11.25 8.68 20.23
CA GLN A 19 12.45 9.51 20.23
C GLN A 19 12.53 10.36 18.96
N TRP A 20 12.37 9.73 17.80
CA TRP A 20 12.38 10.45 16.52
C TRP A 20 11.32 11.55 16.49
N ALA A 21 10.11 11.30 17.00
CA ALA A 21 9.01 12.25 17.03
C ALA A 21 9.31 13.47 17.92
N ILE A 22 9.94 13.24 19.07
CA ILE A 22 10.38 14.31 20.00
C ILE A 22 11.44 15.18 19.33
N ASP A 23 12.44 14.56 18.70
CA ASP A 23 13.55 15.26 18.04
C ASP A 23 13.08 16.03 16.77
N ASN A 24 11.93 15.65 16.22
CA ASN A 24 11.36 16.25 14.99
C ASN A 24 9.98 16.89 15.23
N LEU A 25 9.69 17.37 16.42
CA LEU A 25 8.36 17.86 16.82
C LEU A 25 7.86 19.00 15.91
N ASP A 26 8.72 19.95 15.59
CA ASP A 26 8.39 21.05 14.69
C ASP A 26 8.04 20.55 13.27
N TYR A 27 8.80 19.55 12.79
CA TYR A 27 8.51 18.93 11.50
C TYR A 27 7.20 18.16 11.52
N LEU A 28 6.87 17.45 12.60
CA LEU A 28 5.59 16.75 12.75
C LEU A 28 4.40 17.71 12.65
N ASN A 29 4.53 18.90 13.21
CA ASN A 29 3.45 19.90 13.26
C ASN A 29 3.34 20.77 11.99
N LYS A 30 4.28 20.68 11.05
CA LYS A 30 4.15 21.37 9.74
C LYS A 30 3.12 20.65 8.85
N PRO A 31 2.42 21.39 7.96
CA PRO A 31 1.58 20.77 6.94
C PRO A 31 2.35 19.75 6.09
N MET A 32 1.65 18.75 5.57
CA MET A 32 2.24 17.79 4.64
C MET A 32 1.19 17.26 3.66
N ARG A 33 1.66 16.59 2.60
CA ARG A 33 0.80 15.77 1.74
C ARG A 33 0.76 14.34 2.24
N TYR A 34 -0.42 13.74 2.26
CA TYR A 34 -0.63 12.34 2.60
C TYR A 34 -0.51 11.43 1.38
N LEU A 35 -0.95 11.91 0.22
CA LEU A 35 -0.88 11.22 -1.05
C LEU A 35 0.27 11.73 -1.91
N GLY A 36 0.95 10.82 -2.59
CA GLY A 36 2.04 11.09 -3.52
C GLY A 36 1.89 10.33 -4.82
N SER A 37 2.91 10.34 -5.66
CA SER A 37 2.99 9.59 -6.91
C SER A 37 4.22 8.68 -6.93
N SER A 38 4.39 7.88 -7.98
CA SER A 38 5.60 7.13 -8.26
C SER A 38 5.82 7.01 -9.78
N LEU A 39 7.08 6.85 -10.19
CA LEU A 39 7.46 6.68 -11.61
C LEU A 39 6.71 5.52 -12.30
N LYS A 40 6.30 4.49 -11.56
CA LYS A 40 5.59 3.36 -12.14
C LYS A 40 4.13 3.71 -12.49
N VAL A 41 3.49 4.52 -11.68
CA VAL A 41 2.10 4.96 -11.96
C VAL A 41 2.06 6.09 -12.98
N GLU A 42 3.12 6.88 -13.11
CA GLU A 42 3.25 7.91 -14.14
C GLU A 42 3.23 7.32 -15.56
N LYS A 43 3.60 6.06 -15.75
CA LYS A 43 3.50 5.34 -17.03
C LYS A 43 2.05 5.07 -17.49
N GLY A 44 1.07 5.25 -16.62
CA GLY A 44 -0.36 5.15 -16.93
C GLY A 44 -1.10 6.47 -16.75
N ALA A 45 -0.38 7.58 -16.69
CA ALA A 45 -0.95 8.91 -16.42
C ALA A 45 -1.84 9.45 -17.56
N ASP A 46 -1.75 8.87 -18.74
CA ASP A 46 -2.69 9.08 -19.86
C ASP A 46 -4.09 8.54 -19.56
N LYS A 47 -4.20 7.55 -18.68
CA LYS A 47 -5.46 6.88 -18.32
C LYS A 47 -5.98 7.30 -16.95
N PHE A 48 -5.09 7.45 -15.96
CA PHE A 48 -5.43 7.76 -14.59
C PHE A 48 -4.39 8.65 -13.93
N ASP A 49 -4.87 9.64 -13.17
CA ASP A 49 -4.01 10.41 -12.26
C ASP A 49 -3.95 9.66 -10.91
N THR A 50 -2.88 8.93 -10.68
CA THR A 50 -2.77 7.98 -9.56
C THR A 50 -2.12 8.59 -8.34
N TYR A 51 -2.75 8.42 -7.18
CA TYR A 51 -2.37 8.93 -5.87
C TYR A 51 -2.08 7.80 -4.91
N ILE A 52 -0.87 7.78 -4.32
CA ILE A 52 -0.43 6.69 -3.45
C ILE A 52 -0.09 7.19 -2.06
N GLN A 53 -0.58 6.51 -1.03
CA GLN A 53 -0.15 6.71 0.34
C GLN A 53 0.99 5.76 0.69
N TYR A 54 2.06 6.30 1.26
CA TYR A 54 3.20 5.53 1.74
C TYR A 54 3.37 5.72 3.25
N LEU A 55 3.20 4.65 4.01
CA LEU A 55 3.46 4.57 5.46
C LEU A 55 4.74 3.78 5.72
N GLN A 56 5.29 3.89 6.93
CA GLN A 56 6.32 2.96 7.38
C GLN A 56 5.70 1.57 7.59
N PRO A 57 6.27 0.53 6.96
CA PRO A 57 5.68 -0.80 6.99
C PRO A 57 5.92 -1.53 8.31
N ALA A 58 5.14 -2.56 8.54
CA ALA A 58 5.24 -3.48 9.67
C ALA A 58 5.31 -2.72 11.02
N ASP A 59 6.33 -3.01 11.81
CA ASP A 59 6.58 -2.48 13.15
C ASP A 59 7.70 -1.42 13.21
N LYS A 60 8.07 -0.83 12.06
CA LYS A 60 9.14 0.17 12.01
C LYS A 60 8.84 1.41 12.85
N VAL A 61 7.58 1.80 12.94
CA VAL A 61 7.10 2.96 13.71
C VAL A 61 6.04 2.54 14.72
N ALA A 62 5.10 1.72 14.29
CA ALA A 62 3.99 1.27 15.12
C ALA A 62 4.42 0.20 16.12
N THR A 63 3.76 0.12 17.28
CA THR A 63 3.91 -0.98 18.24
C THR A 63 3.27 -2.27 17.69
N ALA A 64 2.10 -2.16 17.05
CA ALA A 64 1.48 -3.25 16.32
C ALA A 64 1.85 -3.20 14.84
N THR A 65 1.99 -4.36 14.20
CA THR A 65 2.35 -4.41 12.78
C THR A 65 1.29 -3.78 11.88
N LEU A 66 1.72 -2.94 10.93
CA LEU A 66 0.86 -2.41 9.84
C LEU A 66 0.83 -3.32 8.61
N CYS A 67 1.45 -4.52 8.69
CA CYS A 67 1.50 -5.51 7.61
C CYS A 67 1.39 -6.91 8.22
N ALA A 68 0.18 -7.41 8.42
CA ALA A 68 -0.08 -8.66 9.14
C ALA A 68 0.65 -9.89 8.57
N ALA A 69 0.89 -9.94 7.25
CA ALA A 69 1.58 -11.05 6.60
C ALA A 69 3.07 -10.78 6.31
N ALA A 70 3.69 -9.72 6.86
CA ALA A 70 5.06 -9.32 6.51
C ALA A 70 6.10 -10.41 6.78
N GLU A 71 6.00 -11.12 7.90
CA GLU A 71 6.93 -12.19 8.27
C GLU A 71 6.63 -13.49 7.51
N SER A 72 5.38 -13.93 7.51
CA SER A 72 4.99 -15.19 6.86
C SER A 72 5.21 -15.19 5.35
N SER A 73 5.20 -14.01 4.73
CA SER A 73 5.47 -13.83 3.30
C SER A 73 6.93 -13.47 2.98
N GLY A 74 7.81 -13.33 3.98
CA GLY A 74 9.19 -12.91 3.78
C GLY A 74 9.34 -11.48 3.24
N CYS A 75 8.32 -10.64 3.41
CA CYS A 75 8.27 -9.29 2.84
C CYS A 75 8.94 -8.23 3.73
N LYS A 76 9.17 -8.52 5.02
CA LYS A 76 9.66 -7.53 5.98
C LYS A 76 11.03 -6.96 5.60
N SER A 77 11.99 -7.82 5.25
CA SER A 77 13.35 -7.42 4.88
C SER A 77 13.43 -6.74 3.50
N PRO A 78 12.87 -7.31 2.40
CA PRO A 78 12.94 -6.71 1.07
C PRO A 78 11.78 -5.73 0.80
N CYS A 79 11.34 -4.96 1.80
CA CYS A 79 10.19 -4.08 1.64
C CYS A 79 10.47 -2.93 0.65
N LEU A 80 9.47 -2.58 -0.16
CA LEU A 80 9.52 -1.47 -1.14
C LEU A 80 9.91 -0.13 -0.52
N ILE A 81 9.63 0.09 0.77
CA ILE A 81 10.00 1.31 1.49
C ILE A 81 11.52 1.57 1.49
N SER A 82 12.32 0.53 1.28
CA SER A 82 13.79 0.62 1.23
C SER A 82 14.32 0.80 -0.20
N SER A 83 13.44 0.93 -1.20
CA SER A 83 13.81 0.97 -2.61
C SER A 83 13.54 2.34 -3.26
N GLY A 84 14.36 2.72 -4.23
CA GLY A 84 14.19 3.92 -5.04
C GLY A 84 14.05 5.19 -4.19
N GLN A 85 13.19 6.09 -4.60
CA GLN A 85 12.94 7.37 -3.89
C GLN A 85 12.40 7.17 -2.46
N LEU A 86 11.67 6.09 -2.19
CA LEU A 86 11.19 5.77 -0.85
C LEU A 86 12.33 5.41 0.10
N GLY A 87 13.42 4.82 -0.41
CA GLY A 87 14.63 4.52 0.36
C GLY A 87 15.47 5.75 0.71
N MET A 88 15.27 6.88 0.05
CA MET A 88 15.96 8.12 0.35
C MET A 88 15.50 8.71 1.71
N SER A 89 16.36 9.49 2.36
CA SER A 89 16.09 10.07 3.67
C SER A 89 14.81 10.91 3.71
N THR A 90 14.51 11.64 2.63
CA THR A 90 13.29 12.45 2.50
C THR A 90 12.03 11.57 2.42
N GLY A 91 12.08 10.48 1.65
CA GLY A 91 10.99 9.50 1.53
C GLY A 91 10.73 8.80 2.86
N GLN A 92 11.79 8.33 3.52
CA GLN A 92 11.71 7.70 4.85
C GLN A 92 11.12 8.65 5.90
N ARG A 93 11.61 9.89 5.93
CA ARG A 93 11.15 10.92 6.87
C ARG A 93 9.66 11.26 6.66
N ALA A 94 9.22 11.37 5.41
CA ALA A 94 7.83 11.63 5.09
C ALA A 94 6.92 10.45 5.46
N ALA A 95 7.32 9.21 5.18
CA ALA A 95 6.58 8.00 5.57
C ALA A 95 6.49 7.87 7.10
N THR A 96 7.59 8.13 7.83
CA THR A 96 7.61 8.13 9.31
C THR A 96 6.61 9.15 9.86
N LYS A 97 6.63 10.38 9.35
CA LYS A 97 5.69 11.43 9.78
C LYS A 97 4.23 11.02 9.54
N ARG A 98 3.88 10.53 8.33
CA ARG A 98 2.51 10.08 8.03
C ARG A 98 2.06 8.99 8.99
N THR A 99 2.93 8.02 9.26
CA THR A 99 2.62 6.91 10.17
C THR A 99 2.38 7.39 11.59
N ILE A 100 3.22 8.28 12.11
CA ILE A 100 3.05 8.85 13.45
C ILE A 100 1.76 9.66 13.55
N LEU A 101 1.45 10.49 12.54
CA LEU A 101 0.20 11.27 12.49
C LEU A 101 -1.03 10.37 12.47
N MET A 102 -1.00 9.29 11.67
CA MET A 102 -2.08 8.31 11.61
C MET A 102 -2.32 7.65 12.98
N LEU A 103 -1.25 7.30 13.68
CA LEU A 103 -1.34 6.58 14.95
C LEU A 103 -1.69 7.49 16.14
N LEU A 104 -1.24 8.74 16.14
CA LEU A 104 -1.47 9.68 17.25
C LEU A 104 -2.73 10.53 17.07
N ARG A 105 -3.20 10.73 15.85
CA ARG A 105 -4.34 11.60 15.52
C ARG A 105 -5.19 10.97 14.41
N PRO A 106 -5.76 9.76 14.61
CA PRO A 106 -6.43 9.00 13.56
C PRO A 106 -7.57 9.78 12.90
N ASP A 107 -8.39 10.49 13.65
CA ASP A 107 -9.51 11.26 13.10
C ASP A 107 -9.05 12.45 12.25
N SER A 108 -8.07 13.20 12.75
CA SER A 108 -7.47 14.32 11.99
C SER A 108 -6.76 13.82 10.73
N TYR A 109 -6.08 12.67 10.84
CA TYR A 109 -5.43 12.02 9.71
C TYR A 109 -6.44 11.58 8.65
N LYS A 110 -7.53 10.92 9.07
CA LYS A 110 -8.63 10.51 8.19
C LYS A 110 -9.24 11.72 7.48
N ALA A 111 -9.58 12.78 8.22
CA ALA A 111 -10.13 14.00 7.65
C ALA A 111 -9.21 14.65 6.61
N ALA A 112 -7.90 14.71 6.89
CA ALA A 112 -6.93 15.26 5.96
C ALA A 112 -6.74 14.39 4.71
N LEU A 113 -6.76 13.07 4.85
CA LEU A 113 -6.68 12.14 3.72
C LEU A 113 -7.92 12.24 2.82
N LEU A 114 -9.12 12.31 3.40
CA LEU A 114 -10.37 12.52 2.67
C LEU A 114 -10.35 13.86 1.92
N ALA A 115 -9.85 14.92 2.54
CA ALA A 115 -9.74 16.25 1.88
C ALA A 115 -8.76 16.20 0.67
N GLU A 116 -7.68 15.41 0.72
CA GLU A 116 -6.79 15.21 -0.42
C GLU A 116 -7.45 14.37 -1.52
N ILE A 117 -8.23 13.35 -1.18
CA ILE A 117 -9.05 12.58 -2.14
C ILE A 117 -10.01 13.51 -2.86
N ASP A 118 -10.79 14.33 -2.11
CA ASP A 118 -11.73 15.29 -2.67
C ASP A 118 -11.05 16.32 -3.59
N LYS A 119 -9.84 16.73 -3.24
CA LYS A 119 -9.04 17.63 -4.08
C LYS A 119 -8.62 16.98 -5.39
N ALA A 120 -8.23 15.71 -5.35
CA ALA A 120 -7.86 14.93 -6.53
C ALA A 120 -9.07 14.70 -7.45
N GLU A 121 -10.23 14.39 -6.88
CA GLU A 121 -11.49 14.26 -7.65
C GLU A 121 -11.89 15.57 -8.33
N ARG A 122 -11.79 16.70 -7.62
CA ARG A 122 -12.02 18.01 -8.25
C ARG A 122 -11.04 18.32 -9.40
N LYS A 123 -9.80 17.83 -9.30
CA LYS A 123 -8.84 17.93 -10.40
C LYS A 123 -9.26 17.03 -11.57
N ALA A 124 -9.65 15.79 -11.30
CA ALA A 124 -10.13 14.85 -12.30
C ALA A 124 -11.30 15.42 -13.13
N LEU A 125 -12.28 16.02 -12.47
CA LEU A 125 -13.40 16.71 -13.13
C LEU A 125 -12.95 17.85 -14.07
N LYS A 126 -11.87 18.56 -13.71
CA LYS A 126 -11.35 19.67 -14.53
C LYS A 126 -10.52 19.20 -15.71
N THR A 127 -9.76 18.09 -15.55
CA THR A 127 -8.81 17.60 -16.56
C THR A 127 -9.41 16.53 -17.47
N GLY A 128 -10.52 15.90 -17.09
CA GLY A 128 -11.10 14.73 -17.75
C GLY A 128 -10.29 13.44 -17.52
N ILE A 129 -9.26 13.47 -16.68
CA ILE A 129 -8.45 12.30 -16.34
C ILE A 129 -8.89 11.78 -14.97
N PRO A 130 -9.46 10.56 -14.87
CA PRO A 130 -9.96 10.01 -13.62
C PRO A 130 -8.87 9.89 -12.55
N ALA A 131 -9.21 10.19 -11.30
CA ALA A 131 -8.36 9.95 -10.16
C ALA A 131 -8.41 8.46 -9.74
N LEU A 132 -7.26 7.91 -9.32
CA LEU A 132 -7.15 6.54 -8.85
C LEU A 132 -6.29 6.51 -7.57
N PHE A 133 -6.78 5.86 -6.53
CA PHE A 133 -6.15 5.89 -5.21
C PHE A 133 -5.61 4.54 -4.79
N ARG A 134 -4.39 4.55 -4.22
CA ARG A 134 -3.75 3.40 -3.61
C ARG A 134 -3.34 3.75 -2.18
N LEU A 135 -4.09 3.26 -1.19
CA LEU A 135 -3.89 3.64 0.22
C LEU A 135 -2.87 2.74 0.94
N ASN A 136 -2.63 1.54 0.43
CA ASN A 136 -1.65 0.60 0.95
C ASN A 136 -0.38 0.52 0.07
N GLY A 137 0.27 1.65 -0.20
CA GLY A 137 1.51 1.68 -0.99
C GLY A 137 2.64 0.86 -0.37
N THR A 138 2.76 0.86 0.96
CA THR A 138 3.78 0.15 1.74
C THR A 138 3.25 -0.44 3.06
N SER A 139 1.93 -0.51 3.23
CA SER A 139 1.21 -1.11 4.36
C SER A 139 0.23 -2.17 3.85
N ASP A 140 -0.48 -2.84 4.76
CA ASP A 140 -1.57 -3.77 4.46
C ASP A 140 -2.60 -3.68 5.60
N ILE A 141 -3.17 -2.48 5.78
CA ILE A 141 -4.16 -2.15 6.80
C ILE A 141 -5.56 -1.97 6.18
N ASP A 142 -6.58 -2.01 7.01
CA ASP A 142 -7.96 -1.85 6.57
C ASP A 142 -8.32 -0.37 6.39
N TYR A 143 -8.62 0.01 5.15
CA TYR A 143 -9.13 1.35 4.77
C TYR A 143 -10.61 1.35 4.40
N THR A 144 -11.35 0.27 4.66
CA THR A 144 -12.77 0.15 4.30
C THR A 144 -13.59 1.37 4.73
N ALA A 145 -13.37 1.88 5.94
CA ALA A 145 -14.08 3.05 6.45
C ALA A 145 -13.83 4.34 5.63
N ILE A 146 -12.65 4.52 5.04
CA ILE A 146 -12.34 5.66 4.17
C ILE A 146 -12.93 5.43 2.78
N ILE A 147 -12.78 4.23 2.22
CA ILE A 147 -13.24 3.87 0.89
C ILE A 147 -14.76 3.95 0.80
N THR A 148 -15.48 3.51 1.84
CA THR A 148 -16.95 3.57 1.92
C THR A 148 -17.47 5.00 1.97
N GLU A 149 -16.73 5.96 2.53
CA GLU A 149 -17.11 7.37 2.53
C GLU A 149 -16.95 8.07 1.17
N ARG A 150 -16.30 7.40 0.20
CA ARG A 150 -16.06 7.92 -1.16
C ARG A 150 -16.47 6.89 -2.22
N PRO A 151 -17.77 6.55 -2.31
CA PRO A 151 -18.25 5.48 -3.18
C PRO A 151 -18.01 5.76 -4.67
N GLU A 152 -17.90 7.02 -5.06
CA GLU A 152 -17.63 7.43 -6.45
C GLU A 152 -16.14 7.44 -6.80
N SER A 153 -15.24 7.37 -5.82
CA SER A 153 -13.80 7.35 -6.04
C SER A 153 -13.31 5.92 -6.29
N LEU A 154 -12.34 5.76 -7.17
CA LEU A 154 -11.76 4.48 -7.52
C LEU A 154 -10.52 4.18 -6.68
N PHE A 155 -10.52 3.02 -6.03
CA PHE A 155 -9.41 2.56 -5.21
C PHE A 155 -8.86 1.23 -5.73
N TYR A 156 -7.55 1.03 -5.60
CA TYR A 156 -6.92 -0.25 -5.82
C TYR A 156 -5.77 -0.47 -4.85
N ASP A 157 -5.51 -1.72 -4.49
CA ASP A 157 -4.38 -2.06 -3.65
C ASP A 157 -3.90 -3.50 -3.89
N TYR A 158 -2.82 -3.84 -3.21
CA TYR A 158 -2.32 -5.20 -3.09
C TYR A 158 -2.38 -5.62 -1.63
N SER A 159 -2.90 -6.80 -1.36
CA SER A 159 -2.86 -7.40 -0.02
C SER A 159 -2.11 -8.72 -0.03
N LYS A 160 -1.26 -8.95 0.95
CA LYS A 160 -0.64 -10.25 1.24
C LYS A 160 -1.53 -11.15 2.09
N VAL A 161 -2.64 -10.62 2.56
CA VAL A 161 -3.63 -11.32 3.37
C VAL A 161 -4.79 -11.76 2.48
N LEU A 162 -4.81 -13.02 2.06
CA LEU A 162 -5.84 -13.55 1.15
C LEU A 162 -7.26 -13.35 1.68
N SER A 163 -7.48 -13.39 3.01
CA SER A 163 -8.80 -13.13 3.57
C SER A 163 -9.32 -11.73 3.29
N ASN A 164 -8.44 -10.71 3.18
CA ASN A 164 -8.84 -9.35 2.83
C ASN A 164 -9.40 -9.31 1.41
N VAL A 165 -8.69 -9.96 0.46
CA VAL A 165 -9.14 -10.05 -0.94
C VAL A 165 -10.49 -10.77 -1.04
N ARG A 166 -10.67 -11.87 -0.30
CA ARG A 166 -11.91 -12.67 -0.32
C ARG A 166 -13.11 -11.96 0.33
N LYS A 167 -12.87 -11.11 1.31
CA LYS A 167 -13.91 -10.37 2.03
C LYS A 167 -14.25 -9.03 1.39
N ASN A 168 -13.43 -8.56 0.46
CA ASN A 168 -13.71 -7.30 -0.23
C ASN A 168 -14.95 -7.43 -1.11
N THR A 169 -15.98 -6.65 -0.79
CA THR A 169 -17.26 -6.55 -1.52
C THR A 169 -17.50 -5.14 -2.06
N LEU A 170 -16.56 -4.21 -1.86
CA LEU A 170 -16.71 -2.83 -2.31
C LEU A 170 -16.49 -2.74 -3.83
N ALA A 171 -17.49 -2.28 -4.56
CA ALA A 171 -17.44 -2.17 -6.01
C ALA A 171 -16.38 -1.18 -6.51
N ASN A 172 -16.06 -0.17 -5.68
CA ASN A 172 -15.07 0.86 -5.97
C ASN A 172 -13.66 0.56 -5.43
N TYR A 173 -13.42 -0.66 -4.93
CA TYR A 173 -12.13 -1.09 -4.41
C TYR A 173 -11.63 -2.37 -5.08
N ASP A 174 -10.65 -2.23 -5.96
CA ASP A 174 -10.01 -3.36 -6.63
C ASP A 174 -8.81 -3.87 -5.82
N LEU A 175 -8.89 -5.10 -5.31
CA LEU A 175 -7.86 -5.67 -4.45
C LEU A 175 -7.20 -6.90 -5.08
N THR A 176 -5.92 -6.78 -5.40
CA THR A 176 -5.09 -7.85 -5.96
C THR A 176 -4.35 -8.62 -4.86
N TYR A 177 -4.42 -9.95 -4.87
CA TYR A 177 -3.64 -10.78 -3.95
C TYR A 177 -2.15 -10.73 -4.30
N SER A 178 -1.31 -10.25 -3.39
CA SER A 178 0.15 -10.22 -3.55
C SER A 178 0.77 -11.50 -2.97
N ALA A 179 0.83 -12.53 -3.78
CA ALA A 179 1.30 -13.85 -3.35
C ALA A 179 2.81 -13.89 -3.05
N SER A 180 3.19 -14.81 -2.18
CA SER A 180 4.58 -15.14 -1.86
C SER A 180 4.76 -16.65 -1.83
N MET A 181 5.95 -17.12 -2.22
CA MET A 181 6.35 -18.53 -2.14
C MET A 181 7.26 -18.82 -0.94
N TYR A 182 7.43 -17.86 -0.05
CA TYR A 182 8.41 -17.92 1.05
C TYR A 182 8.14 -19.04 2.06
N SER A 183 6.92 -19.18 2.55
CA SER A 183 6.55 -20.16 3.59
C SER A 183 5.52 -21.19 3.10
N LYS A 184 5.35 -22.31 3.84
CA LYS A 184 4.26 -23.27 3.59
C LYS A 184 2.89 -22.58 3.61
N GLN A 185 2.68 -21.67 4.55
CA GLN A 185 1.43 -20.92 4.71
C GLN A 185 1.17 -20.01 3.48
N SER A 186 2.17 -19.27 3.02
CA SER A 186 2.02 -18.40 1.85
C SER A 186 1.79 -19.19 0.56
N ARG A 187 2.47 -20.34 0.38
CA ARG A 187 2.22 -21.26 -0.74
C ARG A 187 0.80 -21.87 -0.71
N ALA A 188 0.32 -22.26 0.47
CA ALA A 188 -1.05 -22.74 0.62
C ALA A 188 -2.10 -21.67 0.30
N ALA A 189 -1.85 -20.42 0.72
CA ALA A 189 -2.71 -19.28 0.39
C ALA A 189 -2.71 -19.00 -1.13
N PHE A 190 -1.55 -19.07 -1.78
CA PHE A 190 -1.44 -18.97 -3.24
C PHE A 190 -2.32 -20.01 -3.96
N LYS A 191 -2.19 -21.31 -3.61
CA LYS A 191 -3.01 -22.39 -4.21
C LYS A 191 -4.51 -22.13 -4.03
N LYS A 192 -4.93 -21.64 -2.85
CA LYS A 192 -6.33 -21.28 -2.59
C LYS A 192 -6.79 -20.10 -3.46
N ALA A 193 -5.93 -19.09 -3.64
CA ALA A 193 -6.24 -17.93 -4.46
C ALA A 193 -6.39 -18.30 -5.95
N VAL A 194 -5.49 -19.16 -6.47
CA VAL A 194 -5.58 -19.71 -7.84
C VAL A 194 -6.89 -20.46 -8.04
N LYS A 195 -7.22 -21.40 -7.11
CA LYS A 195 -8.46 -22.17 -7.19
C LYS A 195 -9.72 -21.30 -7.16
N ALA A 196 -9.67 -20.18 -6.47
CA ALA A 196 -10.78 -19.24 -6.37
C ALA A 196 -10.85 -18.23 -7.52
N GLY A 197 -9.92 -18.25 -8.47
CA GLY A 197 -9.90 -17.34 -9.63
C GLY A 197 -9.57 -15.88 -9.27
N HIS A 198 -8.92 -15.62 -8.13
CA HIS A 198 -8.53 -14.27 -7.76
C HIS A 198 -7.40 -13.75 -8.68
N ARG A 199 -7.35 -12.43 -8.88
CA ARG A 199 -6.20 -11.79 -9.48
C ARG A 199 -5.01 -11.87 -8.52
N ILE A 200 -3.86 -12.33 -9.04
CA ILE A 200 -2.69 -12.64 -8.24
C ILE A 200 -1.46 -11.98 -8.84
N ALA A 201 -0.72 -11.23 -8.04
CA ALA A 201 0.61 -10.74 -8.36
C ALA A 201 1.66 -11.58 -7.60
N VAL A 202 2.66 -12.10 -8.31
CA VAL A 202 3.77 -12.86 -7.72
C VAL A 202 5.08 -12.19 -8.05
N ALA A 203 5.89 -11.88 -7.03
CA ALA A 203 7.22 -11.31 -7.21
C ALA A 203 8.28 -12.40 -7.38
N PHE A 204 9.11 -12.27 -8.43
CA PHE A 204 10.21 -13.18 -8.75
C PHE A 204 11.55 -12.45 -8.74
N ASN A 205 12.62 -13.20 -8.49
CA ASN A 205 13.99 -12.67 -8.53
C ASN A 205 14.54 -12.51 -9.95
N THR A 206 14.00 -13.25 -10.93
CA THR A 206 14.44 -13.24 -12.33
C THR A 206 13.26 -13.00 -13.26
N LYS A 207 13.53 -12.36 -14.42
CA LYS A 207 12.53 -12.22 -15.49
C LYS A 207 12.28 -13.60 -16.10
N GLY A 208 10.99 -13.89 -16.35
CA GLY A 208 10.61 -15.03 -17.18
C GLY A 208 10.56 -16.38 -16.46
N LEU A 209 10.31 -16.39 -15.14
CA LEU A 209 9.95 -17.63 -14.47
C LEU A 209 8.71 -18.25 -15.11
N ALA A 210 8.88 -19.49 -15.56
CA ALA A 210 7.83 -20.26 -16.19
C ALA A 210 6.74 -20.62 -15.18
N SER A 211 5.50 -20.80 -15.66
CA SER A 211 4.39 -21.36 -14.89
C SER A 211 4.72 -22.67 -14.19
N ASP A 212 5.70 -23.41 -14.71
CA ASP A 212 6.19 -24.67 -14.15
C ASP A 212 6.75 -24.55 -12.74
N GLU A 213 7.48 -23.48 -12.43
CA GLU A 213 7.99 -23.24 -11.06
C GLU A 213 6.85 -22.98 -10.06
N LEU A 214 5.73 -22.46 -10.51
CA LEU A 214 4.56 -22.24 -9.68
C LEU A 214 3.62 -23.45 -9.64
N GLN A 215 3.90 -24.50 -10.43
CA GLN A 215 3.05 -25.68 -10.60
C GLN A 215 1.60 -25.31 -10.95
N ILE A 216 1.44 -24.36 -11.87
CA ILE A 216 0.15 -23.89 -12.37
C ILE A 216 0.08 -24.05 -13.89
N SER A 217 -1.10 -24.39 -14.39
CA SER A 217 -1.38 -24.55 -15.83
C SER A 217 -1.71 -23.26 -16.58
N HIS A 218 -1.48 -22.08 -15.96
CA HIS A 218 -1.84 -20.78 -16.51
C HIS A 218 -0.61 -20.02 -17.00
N SER A 219 -0.73 -19.34 -18.13
CA SER A 219 0.29 -18.40 -18.60
C SER A 219 0.39 -17.20 -17.66
N LEU A 220 1.61 -16.75 -17.38
CA LEU A 220 1.85 -15.57 -16.55
C LEU A 220 1.80 -14.29 -17.40
N ALA A 221 0.96 -13.33 -17.00
CA ALA A 221 1.03 -11.98 -17.55
C ALA A 221 2.20 -11.20 -16.93
N SER A 222 2.76 -10.22 -17.64
CA SER A 222 3.77 -9.33 -17.07
C SER A 222 3.09 -8.14 -16.38
N PHE A 223 3.30 -8.00 -15.07
CA PHE A 223 2.81 -6.88 -14.26
C PHE A 223 3.86 -5.77 -14.05
N ASP A 224 4.98 -5.84 -14.78
CA ASP A 224 6.05 -4.83 -14.68
C ASP A 224 5.75 -3.53 -15.43
N LYS A 225 4.84 -3.56 -16.42
CA LYS A 225 4.58 -2.43 -17.32
C LYS A 225 3.86 -1.27 -16.64
N THR A 226 2.78 -1.57 -15.93
CA THR A 226 1.95 -0.58 -15.21
C THR A 226 1.57 -1.11 -13.84
N ASP A 227 0.96 -0.28 -12.99
CA ASP A 227 0.37 -0.67 -11.70
C ASP A 227 -1.17 -0.73 -11.75
N LEU A 228 -1.76 -0.55 -12.94
CA LEU A 228 -3.21 -0.45 -13.14
C LEU A 228 -3.86 -1.85 -13.19
N ARG A 229 -3.84 -2.59 -12.07
CA ARG A 229 -4.31 -3.98 -11.98
C ARG A 229 -5.80 -4.14 -12.20
N HIS A 230 -6.58 -3.13 -11.87
CA HIS A 230 -8.03 -3.12 -12.10
C HIS A 230 -8.42 -3.20 -13.58
N LEU A 231 -7.50 -2.89 -14.50
CA LEU A 231 -7.69 -3.08 -15.94
C LEU A 231 -7.38 -4.51 -16.41
N ASP A 232 -6.69 -5.30 -15.58
CA ASP A 232 -6.38 -6.70 -15.88
C ASP A 232 -7.54 -7.59 -15.43
N GLY A 233 -7.88 -8.61 -16.18
CA GLY A 233 -8.86 -9.64 -15.75
C GLY A 233 -8.35 -10.46 -14.54
N ALA A 234 -9.07 -11.51 -14.16
CA ALA A 234 -8.64 -12.48 -13.16
C ALA A 234 -7.47 -13.30 -13.73
N VAL A 235 -6.26 -12.78 -13.60
CA VAL A 235 -5.02 -13.35 -14.15
C VAL A 235 -3.93 -13.46 -13.09
N ILE A 236 -2.97 -14.33 -13.34
CA ILE A 236 -1.76 -14.43 -12.52
C ILE A 236 -0.66 -13.66 -13.25
N GLY A 237 -0.08 -12.69 -12.58
CA GLY A 237 0.97 -11.86 -13.14
C GLY A 237 2.28 -11.91 -12.37
N SER A 238 3.38 -11.86 -13.11
CA SER A 238 4.73 -11.79 -12.57
C SER A 238 5.18 -10.34 -12.39
N LEU A 239 5.83 -10.08 -11.25
CA LEU A 239 6.58 -8.87 -10.95
C LEU A 239 8.05 -9.22 -10.80
N THR A 240 8.93 -8.52 -11.51
CA THR A 240 10.38 -8.70 -11.33
C THR A 240 10.83 -7.91 -10.11
N ARG A 241 11.54 -8.57 -9.20
CA ARG A 241 12.17 -7.92 -8.05
C ARG A 241 13.30 -7.00 -8.56
N LYS A 242 13.29 -5.75 -8.10
CA LYS A 242 14.33 -4.75 -8.38
C LYS A 242 15.38 -4.76 -7.29
#